data_f01c41e973a08af69cbf092ff42dbf5e
#
_entry.id   f01c41e973a08af69cbf092ff42dbf5e
#
_cell.length_a   1.000
_cell.length_b   1.000
_cell.length_c   1.000
_cell.angle_alpha   90.00
_cell.angle_beta   90.00
_cell.angle_gamma   90.00
#
_symmetry.space_group_name_H-M   'P 1'
#
loop_
_entity.id
_entity.type
_entity.pdbx_description
1 polymer ?
#
loop_
_entity_poly.entity_id
_entity_poly.type
_entity_poly.pdbx_seq_one_letter_code
_entity_poly.pdbx_strand_id
1 'polypeptide(L)'
;MTILTGDCRDLMPAHGPFDLILADPPYGDTSLAWDRQVDGWLPLARASLKPSGSLWVFGSLRSFMTTGGAFSDAGLTYAQEIVWEKQNGSSFHADRFRRVHELAVQFRRADVPWSAVYNEVQTTPDATARTVRRKKRPPHTGRIDAGHYVSEDGGPRLMRSVIFLRNAHGRAIHPTEKPVFLLEILIRTSCPPGGLVGDWFAGSGAAGEACRLTGRRYLGCEIDADMAERARARIASVLPFTEGTRP
;
A
#
# COMPACT_ATOMS: atom_id res chain seq x y z
N MET A 1 7.11 0.06 -17.63
CA MET A 1 5.90 -0.56 -17.08
C MET A 1 5.79 -1.95 -17.65
N THR A 2 5.97 -2.97 -16.82
CA THR A 2 6.02 -4.38 -17.27
C THR A 2 5.19 -5.23 -16.32
N ILE A 3 4.47 -6.23 -16.85
CA ILE A 3 3.86 -7.31 -16.07
C ILE A 3 4.41 -8.62 -16.56
N LEU A 4 4.99 -9.39 -15.67
CA LEU A 4 5.44 -10.76 -15.88
C LEU A 4 4.26 -11.70 -15.66
N THR A 5 4.19 -12.79 -16.42
CA THR A 5 3.16 -13.81 -16.23
C THR A 5 3.78 -15.05 -15.64
N GLY A 6 3.33 -15.44 -14.43
CA GLY A 6 3.81 -16.61 -13.70
C GLY A 6 3.82 -16.43 -12.19
N ASP A 7 4.47 -17.33 -11.48
CA ASP A 7 4.57 -17.26 -10.01
C ASP A 7 5.55 -16.15 -9.60
N CYS A 8 5.11 -15.28 -8.70
CA CYS A 8 5.92 -14.17 -8.21
C CYS A 8 7.19 -14.65 -7.48
N ARG A 9 7.17 -15.82 -6.87
CA ARG A 9 8.32 -16.39 -6.16
C ARG A 9 9.47 -16.77 -7.09
N ASP A 10 9.14 -17.15 -8.32
CA ASP A 10 10.11 -17.54 -9.33
C ASP A 10 10.63 -16.32 -10.12
N LEU A 11 9.75 -15.37 -10.40
CA LEU A 11 10.04 -14.28 -11.33
C LEU A 11 10.57 -13.01 -10.64
N MET A 12 9.95 -12.56 -9.57
CA MET A 12 10.22 -11.24 -9.00
C MET A 12 11.63 -11.09 -8.35
N PRO A 13 12.23 -12.12 -7.73
CA PRO A 13 13.55 -11.99 -7.10
C PRO A 13 14.66 -11.56 -8.05
N ALA A 14 14.55 -11.89 -9.34
CA ALA A 14 15.56 -11.55 -10.36
C ALA A 14 15.55 -10.07 -10.78
N HIS A 15 14.55 -9.27 -10.38
CA HIS A 15 14.29 -7.94 -10.91
C HIS A 15 14.47 -6.78 -9.91
N GLY A 16 14.76 -7.05 -8.65
CA GLY A 16 15.05 -6.03 -7.64
C GLY A 16 16.41 -5.32 -7.86
N PRO A 17 16.83 -4.44 -6.96
CA PRO A 17 16.13 -4.07 -5.75
C PRO A 17 15.03 -3.00 -5.98
N PHE A 18 13.91 -3.17 -5.27
CA PHE A 18 12.77 -2.27 -5.34
C PHE A 18 12.84 -1.15 -4.27
N ASP A 19 12.36 0.03 -4.62
CA ASP A 19 12.15 1.13 -3.67
C ASP A 19 10.88 0.88 -2.82
N LEU A 20 9.89 0.29 -3.45
CA LEU A 20 8.62 -0.09 -2.84
C LEU A 20 8.18 -1.44 -3.39
N ILE A 21 7.70 -2.32 -2.52
CA ILE A 21 6.92 -3.49 -2.92
C ILE A 21 5.48 -3.30 -2.45
N LEU A 22 4.54 -3.49 -3.37
CA LEU A 22 3.10 -3.62 -3.09
C LEU A 22 2.72 -5.09 -3.19
N ALA A 23 1.89 -5.55 -2.26
CA ALA A 23 1.40 -6.92 -2.27
C ALA A 23 -0.06 -6.96 -1.82
N ASP A 24 -0.91 -7.53 -2.65
CA ASP A 24 -2.31 -7.83 -2.35
C ASP A 24 -2.53 -9.35 -2.51
N PRO A 25 -1.87 -10.17 -1.65
CA PRO A 25 -1.96 -11.61 -1.75
C PRO A 25 -3.39 -12.10 -1.47
N PRO A 26 -3.78 -13.28 -1.93
CA PRO A 26 -5.02 -13.92 -1.50
C PRO A 26 -5.05 -14.09 0.02
N TYR A 27 -6.18 -13.69 0.67
CA TYR A 27 -6.29 -13.68 2.14
C TYR A 27 -6.77 -15.02 2.74
N GLY A 28 -7.38 -15.89 1.91
CA GLY A 28 -8.07 -17.08 2.35
C GLY A 28 -9.39 -16.78 3.09
N ASP A 29 -9.97 -15.60 2.86
CA ASP A 29 -11.19 -15.13 3.53
C ASP A 29 -12.48 -15.52 2.78
N THR A 30 -12.36 -16.04 1.53
CA THR A 30 -13.48 -16.39 0.66
C THR A 30 -13.45 -17.85 0.25
N SER A 31 -14.55 -18.33 -0.34
CA SER A 31 -14.64 -19.68 -0.91
C SER A 31 -14.13 -19.78 -2.35
N LEU A 32 -13.58 -18.71 -2.90
CA LEU A 32 -13.06 -18.67 -4.27
C LEU A 32 -11.80 -19.55 -4.40
N ALA A 33 -11.70 -20.31 -5.47
CA ALA A 33 -10.62 -21.29 -5.65
C ALA A 33 -9.22 -20.67 -5.66
N TRP A 34 -9.11 -19.42 -6.13
CA TRP A 34 -7.86 -18.67 -6.17
C TRP A 34 -7.51 -17.98 -4.84
N ASP A 35 -8.47 -17.79 -3.92
CA ASP A 35 -8.25 -17.12 -2.63
C ASP A 35 -7.63 -18.09 -1.63
N ARG A 36 -6.42 -18.54 -1.93
CA ARG A 36 -5.61 -19.40 -1.07
C ARG A 36 -4.35 -18.70 -0.68
N GLN A 37 -4.01 -18.78 0.60
CA GLN A 37 -2.78 -18.20 1.14
C GLN A 37 -1.55 -18.68 0.36
N VAL A 38 -0.67 -17.75 0.02
CA VAL A 38 0.58 -18.01 -0.69
C VAL A 38 1.74 -17.91 0.29
N ASP A 39 2.47 -19.00 0.47
CA ASP A 39 3.62 -19.06 1.37
C ASP A 39 4.94 -18.81 0.64
N GLY A 40 5.99 -18.47 1.39
CA GLY A 40 7.38 -18.41 0.89
C GLY A 40 7.76 -17.13 0.13
N TRP A 41 6.84 -16.21 -0.15
CA TRP A 41 7.15 -14.99 -0.89
C TRP A 41 7.77 -13.88 -0.02
N LEU A 42 7.48 -13.83 1.29
CA LEU A 42 7.94 -12.76 2.19
C LEU A 42 9.47 -12.66 2.30
N PRO A 43 10.23 -13.78 2.50
CA PRO A 43 11.69 -13.72 2.50
C PRO A 43 12.27 -13.23 1.18
N LEU A 44 11.66 -13.61 0.06
CA LEU A 44 12.08 -13.20 -1.28
C LEU A 44 11.78 -11.70 -1.51
N ALA A 45 10.60 -11.24 -1.10
CA ALA A 45 10.25 -9.81 -1.15
C ALA A 45 11.22 -8.97 -0.31
N ARG A 46 11.51 -9.41 0.93
CA ARG A 46 12.49 -8.73 1.79
C ARG A 46 13.88 -8.68 1.15
N ALA A 47 14.33 -9.76 0.53
CA ALA A 47 15.64 -9.82 -0.13
C ALA A 47 15.70 -8.89 -1.35
N SER A 48 14.58 -8.69 -2.05
CA SER A 48 14.45 -7.83 -3.22
C SER A 48 14.20 -6.36 -2.88
N LEU A 49 14.09 -6.00 -1.59
CA LEU A 49 13.82 -4.64 -1.13
C LEU A 49 15.11 -3.88 -0.87
N LYS A 50 15.22 -2.65 -1.35
CA LYS A 50 16.32 -1.74 -0.97
C LYS A 50 16.36 -1.53 0.55
N PRO A 51 17.50 -1.20 1.15
CA PRO A 51 17.56 -0.84 2.57
C PRO A 51 16.60 0.31 2.94
N SER A 52 16.46 1.32 2.06
CA SER A 52 15.54 2.44 2.23
C SER A 52 14.10 2.14 1.78
N GLY A 53 13.83 0.95 1.27
CA GLY A 53 12.54 0.57 0.72
C GLY A 53 11.54 0.10 1.75
N SER A 54 10.28 0.00 1.32
CA SER A 54 9.14 -0.48 2.12
C SER A 54 8.35 -1.55 1.39
N LEU A 55 7.70 -2.41 2.18
CA LEU A 55 6.70 -3.36 1.71
C LEU A 55 5.34 -2.95 2.29
N TRP A 56 4.35 -2.66 1.43
CA TRP A 56 2.96 -2.52 1.83
C TRP A 56 2.20 -3.79 1.47
N VAL A 57 1.49 -4.34 2.45
CA VAL A 57 0.68 -5.55 2.29
C VAL A 57 -0.76 -5.22 2.61
N PHE A 58 -1.67 -5.53 1.68
CA PHE A 58 -3.10 -5.47 1.93
C PHE A 58 -3.57 -6.73 2.63
N GLY A 59 -4.59 -6.59 3.46
CA GLY A 59 -5.13 -7.73 4.19
C GLY A 59 -6.30 -7.38 5.09
N SER A 60 -6.96 -8.42 5.57
CA SER A 60 -7.88 -8.33 6.69
C SER A 60 -7.11 -8.44 8.01
N LEU A 61 -7.66 -7.92 9.12
CA LEU A 61 -7.06 -8.13 10.44
C LEU A 61 -6.86 -9.63 10.72
N ARG A 62 -7.83 -10.47 10.30
CA ARG A 62 -7.74 -11.93 10.44
C ARG A 62 -6.50 -12.49 9.73
N SER A 63 -6.26 -12.10 8.46
CA SER A 63 -5.09 -12.57 7.72
C SER A 63 -3.79 -12.15 8.40
N PHE A 64 -3.69 -10.91 8.88
CA PHE A 64 -2.50 -10.45 9.63
C PHE A 64 -2.29 -11.18 10.95
N MET A 65 -3.35 -11.52 11.67
CA MET A 65 -3.23 -12.31 12.91
C MET A 65 -2.77 -13.75 12.66
N THR A 66 -3.16 -14.34 11.53
CA THR A 66 -2.75 -15.71 11.19
C THR A 66 -1.35 -15.78 10.59
N THR A 67 -0.88 -14.72 9.93
CA THR A 67 0.42 -14.66 9.26
C THR A 67 1.44 -13.77 9.96
N GLY A 68 1.08 -13.14 11.08
CA GLY A 68 1.90 -12.10 11.73
C GLY A 68 3.33 -12.54 12.06
N GLY A 69 3.53 -13.80 12.47
CA GLY A 69 4.86 -14.36 12.74
C GLY A 69 5.75 -14.41 11.49
N ALA A 70 5.17 -14.71 10.33
CA ALA A 70 5.93 -14.85 9.08
C ALA A 70 6.63 -13.56 8.63
N PHE A 71 6.08 -12.39 8.96
CA PHE A 71 6.76 -11.12 8.67
C PHE A 71 8.04 -10.96 9.49
N SER A 72 7.98 -11.24 10.79
CA SER A 72 9.16 -11.20 11.68
C SER A 72 10.20 -12.25 11.26
N ASP A 73 9.77 -13.46 10.93
CA ASP A 73 10.64 -14.56 10.50
C ASP A 73 11.34 -14.23 9.17
N ALA A 74 10.68 -13.46 8.30
CA ALA A 74 11.28 -12.95 7.07
C ALA A 74 12.22 -11.75 7.30
N GLY A 75 12.42 -11.27 8.54
CA GLY A 75 13.25 -10.10 8.84
C GLY A 75 12.60 -8.77 8.47
N LEU A 76 11.28 -8.72 8.51
CA LEU A 76 10.46 -7.52 8.35
C LEU A 76 9.92 -7.05 9.70
N THR A 77 9.76 -5.75 9.87
CA THR A 77 9.15 -5.16 11.07
C THR A 77 8.10 -4.13 10.69
N TYR A 78 7.04 -4.07 11.46
CA TYR A 78 5.95 -3.12 11.31
C TYR A 78 6.46 -1.66 11.36
N ALA A 79 5.91 -0.81 10.52
CA ALA A 79 6.19 0.62 10.49
C ALA A 79 4.93 1.46 10.77
N GLN A 80 3.90 1.30 9.96
CA GLN A 80 2.60 1.96 10.11
C GLN A 80 1.52 1.21 9.34
N GLU A 81 0.25 1.62 9.53
CA GLU A 81 -0.86 1.11 8.73
C GLU A 81 -1.80 2.23 8.30
N ILE A 82 -2.57 1.94 7.26
CA ILE A 82 -3.77 2.68 6.92
C ILE A 82 -4.98 1.73 6.89
N VAL A 83 -6.13 2.29 7.22
CA VAL A 83 -7.43 1.63 7.13
C VAL A 83 -8.15 2.22 5.92
N TRP A 84 -8.37 1.41 4.90
CA TRP A 84 -9.24 1.79 3.79
C TRP A 84 -10.68 1.49 4.16
N GLU A 85 -11.44 2.54 4.45
CA GLU A 85 -12.87 2.48 4.69
C GLU A 85 -13.63 2.48 3.37
N LYS A 86 -14.52 1.47 3.18
CA LYS A 86 -15.31 1.25 1.98
C LYS A 86 -16.71 1.77 2.14
N GLN A 87 -17.34 2.19 1.05
CA GLN A 87 -18.76 2.57 1.05
C GLN A 87 -19.67 1.40 1.45
N ASN A 88 -19.38 0.20 0.92
CA ASN A 88 -20.17 -1.01 1.19
C ASN A 88 -19.23 -2.09 1.73
N GLY A 89 -19.55 -2.60 2.90
CA GLY A 89 -18.82 -3.72 3.50
C GLY A 89 -19.37 -5.06 3.04
N SER A 90 -18.56 -6.09 3.16
CA SER A 90 -18.99 -7.48 3.07
C SER A 90 -19.64 -7.88 4.40
N SER A 91 -20.88 -8.35 4.37
CA SER A 91 -21.53 -8.93 5.52
C SER A 91 -21.93 -10.35 5.17
N PHE A 92 -21.10 -11.31 5.59
CA PHE A 92 -21.42 -12.75 5.47
C PHE A 92 -22.16 -13.28 6.69
N HIS A 93 -22.35 -12.44 7.72
CA HIS A 93 -22.90 -12.82 9.02
C HIS A 93 -23.90 -11.77 9.50
N ALA A 94 -25.00 -12.23 10.09
CA ALA A 94 -26.01 -11.38 10.70
C ALA A 94 -25.81 -11.14 12.21
N ASP A 95 -24.86 -11.85 12.81
CA ASP A 95 -24.60 -11.93 14.25
C ASP A 95 -23.41 -11.11 14.74
N ARG A 96 -22.78 -10.33 13.85
CA ARG A 96 -21.59 -9.53 14.16
C ARG A 96 -21.52 -8.25 13.35
N PHE A 97 -20.59 -7.37 13.71
CA PHE A 97 -20.40 -6.11 12.99
C PHE A 97 -20.09 -6.33 11.52
N ARG A 98 -20.68 -5.49 10.66
CA ARG A 98 -20.40 -5.46 9.23
C ARG A 98 -18.98 -4.91 8.99
N ARG A 99 -18.13 -5.72 8.35
CA ARG A 99 -16.77 -5.29 7.99
C ARG A 99 -16.84 -4.34 6.79
N VAL A 100 -16.49 -3.08 7.01
CA VAL A 100 -16.52 -2.01 6.00
C VAL A 100 -15.12 -1.51 5.65
N HIS A 101 -14.06 -2.23 6.00
CA HIS A 101 -12.69 -1.78 5.79
C HIS A 101 -11.75 -2.93 5.44
N GLU A 102 -10.62 -2.55 4.85
CA GLU A 102 -9.41 -3.35 4.70
C GLU A 102 -8.21 -2.59 5.26
N LEU A 103 -7.16 -3.32 5.60
CA LEU A 103 -5.90 -2.76 6.08
C LEU A 103 -4.88 -2.77 4.96
N ALA A 104 -4.04 -1.74 4.91
CA ALA A 104 -2.76 -1.78 4.24
C ALA A 104 -1.68 -1.51 5.30
N VAL A 105 -0.80 -2.46 5.51
CA VAL A 105 0.24 -2.41 6.55
C VAL A 105 1.60 -2.25 5.90
N GLN A 106 2.35 -1.25 6.36
CA GLN A 106 3.73 -1.01 5.93
C GLN A 106 4.71 -1.76 6.80
N PHE A 107 5.58 -2.49 6.15
CA PHE A 107 6.74 -3.11 6.75
C PHE A 107 8.02 -2.51 6.17
N ARG A 108 9.07 -2.49 6.97
CA ARG A 108 10.45 -2.18 6.58
C ARG A 108 11.36 -3.34 6.93
N ARG A 109 12.54 -3.35 6.42
CA ARG A 109 13.58 -4.31 6.84
C ARG A 109 13.88 -4.11 8.33
N ALA A 110 13.94 -5.19 9.12
CA ALA A 110 14.19 -5.14 10.55
C ALA A 110 15.62 -4.64 10.89
N ASP A 111 16.56 -4.88 9.99
CA ASP A 111 17.97 -4.47 10.09
C ASP A 111 18.21 -2.99 9.72
N VAL A 112 17.17 -2.22 9.38
CA VAL A 112 17.26 -0.81 8.97
C VAL A 112 16.43 0.06 9.91
N PRO A 113 16.96 1.17 10.47
CA PRO A 113 16.18 2.09 11.29
C PRO A 113 15.16 2.86 10.45
N TRP A 114 14.05 3.28 11.07
CA TRP A 114 12.99 4.06 10.38
C TRP A 114 13.52 5.32 9.70
N SER A 115 14.48 5.99 10.30
CA SER A 115 15.10 7.22 9.76
C SER A 115 15.84 7.03 8.43
N ALA A 116 16.16 5.79 8.04
CA ALA A 116 16.81 5.47 6.77
C ALA A 116 15.80 5.00 5.70
N VAL A 117 14.53 4.82 6.07
CA VAL A 117 13.46 4.42 5.14
C VAL A 117 12.92 5.65 4.42
N TYR A 118 12.75 5.56 3.10
CA TYR A 118 12.11 6.64 2.36
C TYR A 118 10.63 6.75 2.78
N ASN A 119 10.26 7.94 3.23
CA ASN A 119 8.89 8.25 3.63
C ASN A 119 8.57 9.71 3.35
N GLU A 120 7.69 9.96 2.38
CA GLU A 120 7.15 11.27 2.06
C GLU A 120 5.81 11.45 2.75
N VAL A 121 5.73 12.43 3.65
CA VAL A 121 4.54 12.69 4.44
C VAL A 121 3.42 13.23 3.57
N GLN A 122 2.30 12.53 3.54
CA GLN A 122 1.11 12.98 2.80
C GLN A 122 0.26 13.93 3.66
N THR A 123 -0.29 14.96 3.02
CA THR A 123 -1.13 15.97 3.69
C THR A 123 -2.45 16.18 2.94
N THR A 124 -3.45 16.67 3.66
CA THR A 124 -4.73 17.14 3.11
C THR A 124 -4.86 18.65 3.34
N PRO A 125 -5.53 19.42 2.45
CA PRO A 125 -5.67 20.87 2.58
C PRO A 125 -6.90 21.24 3.44
N ASP A 126 -7.04 20.63 4.60
CA ASP A 126 -8.20 20.77 5.50
C ASP A 126 -7.83 21.13 6.94
N ALA A 127 -6.66 21.71 7.14
CA ALA A 127 -6.29 22.22 8.46
C ALA A 127 -7.25 23.32 8.91
N THR A 128 -7.53 23.35 10.20
CA THR A 128 -8.19 24.47 10.86
C THR A 128 -7.17 25.35 11.57
N ALA A 129 -7.41 26.67 11.59
CA ALA A 129 -6.53 27.60 12.28
C ALA A 129 -6.40 27.23 13.76
N ARG A 130 -5.19 26.93 14.18
CA ARG A 130 -4.92 26.53 15.56
C ARG A 130 -3.49 26.83 15.97
N THR A 131 -3.35 27.41 17.15
CA THR A 131 -2.06 27.54 17.84
C THR A 131 -1.99 26.50 18.95
N VAL A 132 -1.03 25.59 18.87
CA VAL A 132 -0.81 24.57 19.89
C VAL A 132 0.54 24.78 20.55
N ARG A 133 0.53 25.01 21.88
CA ARG A 133 1.71 25.08 22.72
C ARG A 133 1.72 23.88 23.66
N ARG A 134 2.63 22.94 23.44
CA ARG A 134 2.82 21.79 24.34
C ARG A 134 3.90 22.13 25.35
N LYS A 135 3.53 22.28 26.61
CA LYS A 135 4.48 22.59 27.69
C LYS A 135 5.29 21.36 28.14
N LYS A 136 4.69 20.20 28.19
CA LYS A 136 5.30 18.91 28.57
C LYS A 136 4.36 17.78 28.18
N ARG A 137 4.88 16.60 27.88
CA ARG A 137 4.05 15.43 27.60
C ARG A 137 3.61 14.71 28.87
N PRO A 138 2.39 14.15 28.87
CA PRO A 138 2.03 13.12 29.83
C PRO A 138 2.96 11.90 29.68
N PRO A 139 3.41 11.27 30.77
CA PRO A 139 4.36 10.16 30.74
C PRO A 139 3.94 8.99 29.86
N HIS A 140 2.63 8.74 29.70
CA HIS A 140 2.06 7.65 28.91
C HIS A 140 2.10 7.86 27.39
N THR A 141 2.49 9.04 26.92
CA THR A 141 2.52 9.34 25.47
C THR A 141 3.91 9.25 24.84
N GLY A 142 4.89 8.68 25.55
CA GLY A 142 6.27 8.53 25.12
C GLY A 142 7.09 9.83 25.12
N ARG A 143 8.33 9.75 24.65
CA ARG A 143 9.21 10.94 24.57
C ARG A 143 8.84 11.78 23.34
N ILE A 144 8.13 12.88 23.54
CA ILE A 144 8.08 13.97 22.57
C ILE A 144 8.35 15.27 23.30
N ASP A 145 9.29 16.04 22.80
CA ASP A 145 9.70 17.31 23.34
C ASP A 145 8.59 18.35 23.30
N ALA A 146 8.74 19.42 24.10
CA ALA A 146 7.86 20.58 24.01
C ALA A 146 7.82 21.10 22.57
N GLY A 147 6.65 21.33 22.04
CA GLY A 147 6.47 21.76 20.66
C GLY A 147 5.48 22.91 20.56
N HIS A 148 5.73 23.77 19.60
CA HIS A 148 4.80 24.81 19.20
C HIS A 148 4.53 24.64 17.70
N TYR A 149 3.26 24.60 17.31
CA TYR A 149 2.91 24.68 15.91
C TYR A 149 1.69 25.58 15.72
N VAL A 150 1.64 26.24 14.56
CA VAL A 150 0.52 27.05 14.11
C VAL A 150 0.03 26.44 12.81
N SER A 151 -1.27 26.25 12.70
CA SER A 151 -1.94 25.90 11.45
C SER A 151 -2.88 27.03 11.03
N GLU A 152 -3.11 27.14 9.72
CA GLU A 152 -4.04 28.09 9.11
C GLU A 152 -5.21 27.34 8.50
N ASP A 153 -6.37 28.01 8.37
CA ASP A 153 -7.52 27.40 7.71
C ASP A 153 -7.23 27.06 6.25
N GLY A 154 -7.54 25.82 5.86
CA GLY A 154 -7.23 25.32 4.52
C GLY A 154 -5.76 24.99 4.29
N GLY A 155 -4.91 25.13 5.29
CA GLY A 155 -3.51 24.76 5.21
C GLY A 155 -3.27 23.24 5.21
N PRO A 156 -1.99 22.79 5.09
CA PRO A 156 -1.66 21.38 5.08
C PRO A 156 -1.86 20.75 6.47
N ARG A 157 -2.52 19.59 6.49
CA ARG A 157 -2.72 18.74 7.66
C ARG A 157 -2.23 17.34 7.34
N LEU A 158 -1.60 16.67 8.31
CA LEU A 158 -1.25 15.26 8.16
C LEU A 158 -2.48 14.45 7.74
N MET A 159 -2.35 13.69 6.65
CA MET A 159 -3.38 12.76 6.20
C MET A 159 -3.69 11.76 7.31
N ARG A 160 -4.96 11.46 7.48
CA ARG A 160 -5.41 10.50 8.49
C ARG A 160 -5.14 9.08 8.03
N SER A 161 -4.84 8.17 8.97
CA SER A 161 -4.65 6.76 8.67
C SER A 161 -5.95 6.02 8.31
N VAL A 162 -7.13 6.60 8.56
CA VAL A 162 -8.42 6.08 8.07
C VAL A 162 -8.84 6.88 6.86
N ILE A 163 -8.90 6.23 5.69
CA ILE A 163 -9.15 6.84 4.40
C ILE A 163 -10.43 6.25 3.82
N PHE A 164 -11.47 7.09 3.69
CA PHE A 164 -12.70 6.69 3.03
C PHE A 164 -12.54 6.83 1.51
N LEU A 165 -12.69 5.71 0.79
CA LEU A 165 -12.70 5.69 -0.68
C LEU A 165 -13.75 4.70 -1.17
N ARG A 166 -14.53 5.13 -2.15
CA ARG A 166 -15.51 4.24 -2.80
C ARG A 166 -14.79 3.14 -3.57
N ASN A 167 -15.34 1.94 -3.54
CA ASN A 167 -14.90 0.86 -4.40
C ASN A 167 -15.10 1.24 -5.87
N ALA A 168 -14.28 0.68 -6.77
CA ALA A 168 -14.39 0.91 -8.21
C ALA A 168 -15.58 0.17 -8.87
N HIS A 169 -16.74 0.11 -8.19
CA HIS A 169 -17.93 -0.59 -8.67
C HIS A 169 -18.32 -0.16 -10.10
N GLY A 170 -18.55 -1.14 -10.96
CA GLY A 170 -18.96 -0.93 -12.35
C GLY A 170 -17.83 -0.56 -13.33
N ARG A 171 -16.62 -0.30 -12.84
CA ARG A 171 -15.42 -0.05 -13.66
C ARG A 171 -14.26 -0.98 -13.32
N ALA A 172 -14.38 -1.77 -12.25
CA ALA A 172 -13.35 -2.70 -11.82
C ALA A 172 -13.19 -3.84 -12.83
N ILE A 173 -11.95 -4.15 -13.17
CA ILE A 173 -11.60 -5.31 -14.00
C ILE A 173 -11.56 -6.58 -13.14
N HIS A 174 -11.28 -6.41 -11.84
CA HIS A 174 -11.22 -7.50 -10.85
C HIS A 174 -12.13 -7.21 -9.65
N PRO A 175 -12.82 -8.23 -9.07
CA PRO A 175 -13.78 -8.03 -7.97
C PRO A 175 -13.19 -7.38 -6.71
N THR A 176 -11.91 -7.60 -6.44
CA THR A 176 -11.19 -7.10 -5.24
C THR A 176 -10.22 -5.97 -5.56
N GLU A 177 -10.41 -5.28 -6.68
CA GLU A 177 -9.52 -4.21 -7.14
C GLU A 177 -9.37 -3.09 -6.12
N LYS A 178 -8.12 -2.70 -5.86
CA LYS A 178 -7.79 -1.57 -4.98
C LYS A 178 -8.00 -0.25 -5.72
N PRO A 179 -8.55 0.79 -5.07
CA PRO A 179 -8.69 2.10 -5.69
C PRO A 179 -7.33 2.67 -6.11
N VAL A 180 -7.23 3.14 -7.35
CA VAL A 180 -5.98 3.72 -7.89
C VAL A 180 -5.49 4.87 -7.01
N PHE A 181 -6.39 5.75 -6.54
CA PHE A 181 -6.03 6.87 -5.67
C PHE A 181 -5.41 6.41 -4.34
N LEU A 182 -5.88 5.30 -3.76
CA LEU A 182 -5.26 4.72 -2.57
C LEU A 182 -3.82 4.27 -2.86
N LEU A 183 -3.63 3.60 -3.98
CA LEU A 183 -2.29 3.14 -4.40
C LEU A 183 -1.36 4.31 -4.71
N GLU A 184 -1.86 5.42 -5.28
CA GLU A 184 -1.08 6.64 -5.47
C GLU A 184 -0.57 7.21 -4.13
N ILE A 185 -1.41 7.23 -3.09
CA ILE A 185 -1.01 7.66 -1.74
C ILE A 185 0.14 6.80 -1.22
N LEU A 186 0.02 5.47 -1.28
CA LEU A 186 1.07 4.55 -0.80
C LEU A 186 2.35 4.69 -1.61
N ILE A 187 2.24 4.82 -2.94
CA ILE A 187 3.38 4.98 -3.84
C ILE A 187 4.11 6.30 -3.56
N ARG A 188 3.40 7.42 -3.44
CA ARG A 188 4.02 8.71 -3.11
C ARG A 188 4.69 8.68 -1.75
N THR A 189 4.04 8.05 -0.75
CA THR A 189 4.58 7.91 0.60
C THR A 189 5.90 7.15 0.62
N SER A 190 6.03 6.07 -0.17
CA SER A 190 7.08 5.07 0.06
C SER A 190 8.01 4.82 -1.13
N CYS A 191 7.80 5.52 -2.24
CA CYS A 191 8.66 5.40 -3.43
C CYS A 191 9.07 6.79 -3.94
N PRO A 192 10.36 7.10 -4.04
CA PRO A 192 10.81 8.38 -4.57
C PRO A 192 10.38 8.56 -6.04
N PRO A 193 10.29 9.81 -6.56
CA PRO A 193 10.09 10.06 -7.98
C PRO A 193 11.09 9.29 -8.84
N GLY A 194 10.60 8.62 -9.90
CA GLY A 194 11.41 7.75 -10.77
C GLY A 194 11.86 6.43 -10.14
N GLY A 195 11.53 6.17 -8.87
CA GLY A 195 11.81 4.91 -8.18
C GLY A 195 11.10 3.71 -8.79
N LEU A 196 11.50 2.51 -8.39
CA LEU A 196 10.95 1.24 -8.89
C LEU A 196 9.99 0.63 -7.89
N VAL A 197 8.74 0.44 -8.31
CA VAL A 197 7.70 -0.29 -7.58
C VAL A 197 7.61 -1.71 -8.10
N GLY A 198 7.70 -2.69 -7.20
CA GLY A 198 7.39 -4.09 -7.46
C GLY A 198 5.98 -4.42 -6.98
N ASP A 199 5.15 -5.00 -7.83
CA ASP A 199 3.81 -5.47 -7.49
C ASP A 199 3.77 -6.99 -7.63
N TRP A 200 3.79 -7.67 -6.49
CA TRP A 200 3.98 -9.13 -6.46
C TRP A 200 2.71 -9.92 -6.75
N PHE A 201 1.54 -9.25 -6.72
CA PHE A 201 0.23 -9.83 -6.98
C PHE A 201 -0.58 -8.82 -7.79
N ALA A 202 -0.21 -8.63 -9.07
CA ALA A 202 -0.62 -7.48 -9.86
C ALA A 202 -2.12 -7.41 -10.16
N GLY A 203 -2.81 -8.56 -10.23
CA GLY A 203 -4.23 -8.61 -10.49
C GLY A 203 -4.63 -7.75 -11.69
N SER A 204 -5.50 -6.79 -11.48
CA SER A 204 -5.99 -5.88 -12.51
C SER A 204 -4.98 -4.83 -13.01
N GLY A 205 -3.78 -4.76 -12.43
CA GLY A 205 -2.77 -3.76 -12.78
C GLY A 205 -3.04 -2.34 -12.25
N ALA A 206 -3.90 -2.20 -11.25
CA ALA A 206 -4.23 -0.90 -10.65
C ALA A 206 -3.00 -0.17 -10.09
N ALA A 207 -2.04 -0.91 -9.50
CA ALA A 207 -0.78 -0.33 -9.03
C ALA A 207 0.12 0.16 -10.18
N GLY A 208 0.10 -0.52 -11.31
CA GLY A 208 0.80 -0.08 -12.52
C GLY A 208 0.22 1.22 -13.09
N GLU A 209 -1.11 1.35 -13.08
CA GLU A 209 -1.80 2.61 -13.43
C GLU A 209 -1.38 3.74 -12.46
N ALA A 210 -1.43 3.50 -11.14
CA ALA A 210 -1.02 4.47 -10.13
C ALA A 210 0.45 4.88 -10.28
N CYS A 211 1.35 3.96 -10.61
CA CYS A 211 2.75 4.25 -10.90
C CYS A 211 2.89 5.16 -12.12
N ARG A 212 2.11 4.92 -13.17
CA ARG A 212 2.12 5.75 -14.38
C ARG A 212 1.64 7.17 -14.11
N LEU A 213 0.59 7.32 -13.29
CA LEU A 213 0.04 8.61 -12.86
C LEU A 213 0.96 9.38 -11.89
N THR A 214 1.88 8.69 -11.23
CA THR A 214 2.78 9.30 -10.25
C THR A 214 4.24 9.41 -10.70
N GLY A 215 4.55 8.99 -11.94
CA GLY A 215 5.90 9.06 -12.48
C GLY A 215 6.89 8.06 -11.87
N ARG A 216 6.41 6.91 -11.38
CA ARG A 216 7.26 5.83 -10.86
C ARG A 216 7.39 4.70 -11.88
N ARG A 217 8.52 4.01 -11.87
CA ARG A 217 8.71 2.79 -12.66
C ARG A 217 7.96 1.64 -11.99
N TYR A 218 7.50 0.68 -12.79
CA TYR A 218 6.69 -0.42 -12.30
C TYR A 218 7.09 -1.75 -12.94
N LEU A 219 7.13 -2.78 -12.11
CA LEU A 219 7.20 -4.18 -12.50
C LEU A 219 6.18 -4.96 -11.67
N GLY A 220 5.20 -5.56 -12.33
CA GLY A 220 4.20 -6.43 -11.71
C GLY A 220 4.41 -7.89 -12.09
N CYS A 221 3.82 -8.79 -11.30
CA CYS A 221 3.74 -10.22 -11.56
C CYS A 221 2.30 -10.69 -11.35
N GLU A 222 1.77 -11.44 -12.32
CA GLU A 222 0.43 -12.01 -12.28
C GLU A 222 0.48 -13.46 -12.76
N ILE A 223 -0.11 -14.36 -11.99
CA ILE A 223 -0.09 -15.80 -12.29
C ILE A 223 -1.08 -16.17 -13.39
N ASP A 224 -2.22 -15.47 -13.45
CA ASP A 224 -3.24 -15.68 -14.46
C ASP A 224 -2.87 -14.92 -15.75
N ALA A 225 -2.73 -15.65 -16.84
CA ALA A 225 -2.27 -15.08 -18.12
C ALA A 225 -3.28 -14.09 -18.72
N ASP A 226 -4.59 -14.37 -18.61
CA ASP A 226 -5.65 -13.51 -19.14
C ASP A 226 -5.74 -12.22 -18.32
N MET A 227 -5.61 -12.32 -16.98
CA MET A 227 -5.57 -11.16 -16.12
C MET A 227 -4.32 -10.32 -16.37
N ALA A 228 -3.16 -10.94 -16.55
CA ALA A 228 -1.91 -10.26 -16.89
C ALA A 228 -2.04 -9.45 -18.19
N GLU A 229 -2.70 -10.00 -19.22
CA GLU A 229 -2.92 -9.30 -20.50
C GLU A 229 -3.87 -8.10 -20.33
N ARG A 230 -4.96 -8.29 -19.59
CA ARG A 230 -5.89 -7.20 -19.25
C ARG A 230 -5.22 -6.09 -18.48
N ALA A 231 -4.36 -6.43 -17.53
CA ALA A 231 -3.58 -5.48 -16.73
C ALA A 231 -2.57 -4.71 -17.60
N ARG A 232 -1.90 -5.36 -18.56
CA ARG A 232 -1.02 -4.68 -19.54
C ARG A 232 -1.80 -3.67 -20.38
N ALA A 233 -2.96 -4.07 -20.89
CA ALA A 233 -3.82 -3.20 -21.71
C ALA A 233 -4.29 -1.98 -20.89
N ARG A 234 -4.70 -2.18 -19.62
CA ARG A 234 -5.06 -1.09 -18.71
C ARG A 234 -3.91 -0.09 -18.54
N ILE A 235 -2.73 -0.56 -18.16
CA ILE A 235 -1.58 0.31 -17.92
C ILE A 235 -1.19 1.07 -19.20
N ALA A 236 -1.25 0.42 -20.36
CA ALA A 236 -0.95 1.06 -21.64
C ALA A 236 -1.93 2.18 -22.00
N SER A 237 -3.20 2.07 -21.61
CA SER A 237 -4.25 3.06 -21.90
C SER A 237 -4.12 4.35 -21.07
N VAL A 238 -3.34 4.36 -20.00
CA VAL A 238 -3.17 5.54 -19.14
C VAL A 238 -2.14 6.49 -19.75
N LEU A 239 -2.45 7.78 -19.80
CA LEU A 239 -1.50 8.80 -20.24
C LEU A 239 -0.33 8.91 -19.24
N PRO A 240 0.92 9.08 -19.71
CA PRO A 240 2.07 9.25 -18.82
C PRO A 240 1.91 10.50 -17.96
N PHE A 241 2.50 10.44 -16.76
CA PHE A 241 2.69 11.62 -15.93
C PHE A 241 3.50 12.67 -16.69
N THR A 242 2.96 13.90 -16.76
CA THR A 242 3.69 15.08 -17.23
C THR A 242 3.73 16.08 -16.08
N GLU A 243 4.93 16.57 -15.75
CA GLU A 243 5.08 17.64 -14.76
C GLU A 243 4.23 18.84 -15.18
N GLY A 244 3.25 19.24 -14.36
CA GLY A 244 2.36 20.36 -14.63
C GLY A 244 0.89 20.01 -14.91
N THR A 245 0.49 18.74 -14.93
CA THR A 245 -0.88 18.32 -15.30
C THR A 245 -1.81 17.96 -14.13
N ARG A 246 -1.48 18.32 -12.88
CA ARG A 246 -2.46 18.27 -11.78
C ARG A 246 -2.68 19.62 -11.16
N PRO A 247 -3.99 20.01 -10.98
CA PRO A 247 -4.38 21.15 -10.17
C PRO A 247 -4.07 20.93 -8.69
#